data_fc776c566ee3c30d4d4c6c046345b678
#
_entry.id   fc776c566ee3c30d4d4c6c046345b678
#
_cell.length_a   1.000
_cell.length_b   1.000
_cell.length_c   1.000
_cell.angle_alpha   90.00
_cell.angle_beta   90.00
_cell.angle_gamma   90.00
#
_symmetry.space_group_name_H-M   'P 1'
#
loop_
_entity.id
_entity.type
_entity.pdbx_description
1 polymer ?
#
loop_
_entity_poly.entity_id
_entity_poly.type
_entity_poly.pdbx_seq_one_letter_code
_entity_poly.pdbx_strand_id
1 'polypeptide(L)'
;MNEASSLVSTEWLASRLSTPNLRIADASWYLPQAKRDARAEYEAAHISGAVFFDVDALSDRETDLPHMLPSPEAFASAVRKLDIGDADFVVFYDGAGIYSAARGLWMMRAMGHRGAAVLDGGLPKWRRERRPVESSSERRPAIGHRHFTATPDTELVRDFNDMQRNLQTRDEQVVDARSPSRFRGEEPEPRAGVRPGHIPGAVNVYYADVLTAEGTLRPAEELRKLFAERDVDLERPIVTS
;
A
#
# COMPACT_ATOMS: atom_id res chain seq x y z
N MET A 1 3.08 4.17 20.81
CA MET A 1 2.81 3.09 19.83
C MET A 1 4.14 2.69 19.26
N ASN A 2 4.40 1.41 19.02
CA ASN A 2 5.71 0.97 18.57
C ASN A 2 5.84 1.32 17.08
N GLU A 3 6.62 2.35 16.75
CA GLU A 3 6.82 2.88 15.37
C GLU A 3 7.54 1.89 14.44
N ALA A 4 7.98 0.74 14.96
CA ALA A 4 8.85 -0.18 14.24
C ALA A 4 8.14 -1.21 13.37
N SER A 5 6.82 -1.42 13.50
CA SER A 5 6.14 -2.47 12.74
C SER A 5 5.33 -1.90 11.57
N SER A 6 5.64 -2.35 10.36
CA SER A 6 4.87 -2.03 9.15
C SER A 6 3.54 -2.79 9.07
N LEU A 7 3.28 -3.70 10.01
CA LEU A 7 2.12 -4.59 10.01
C LEU A 7 1.51 -4.64 11.40
N VAL A 8 0.16 -4.62 11.48
CA VAL A 8 -0.61 -4.79 12.71
C VAL A 8 -1.67 -5.87 12.54
N SER A 9 -1.96 -6.61 13.61
CA SER A 9 -3.00 -7.64 13.57
C SER A 9 -4.42 -7.06 13.71
N THR A 10 -5.41 -7.83 13.33
CA THR A 10 -6.82 -7.48 13.51
C THR A 10 -7.20 -7.35 14.99
N GLU A 11 -6.60 -8.14 15.91
CA GLU A 11 -6.76 -8.04 17.36
C GLU A 11 -6.21 -6.72 17.89
N TRP A 12 -5.01 -6.36 17.41
CA TRP A 12 -4.36 -5.11 17.80
C TRP A 12 -5.23 -3.91 17.42
N LEU A 13 -5.75 -3.88 16.19
CA LEU A 13 -6.62 -2.81 15.72
C LEU A 13 -7.96 -2.79 16.46
N ALA A 14 -8.60 -3.95 16.62
CA ALA A 14 -9.90 -4.04 17.29
C ALA A 14 -9.88 -3.52 18.74
N SER A 15 -8.79 -3.75 19.46
CA SER A 15 -8.63 -3.25 20.83
C SER A 15 -8.39 -1.74 20.92
N ARG A 16 -8.23 -1.05 19.78
CA ARG A 16 -7.81 0.37 19.69
C ARG A 16 -8.71 1.26 18.85
N LEU A 17 -9.87 0.76 18.39
CA LEU A 17 -10.79 1.54 17.52
C LEU A 17 -11.18 2.91 18.12
N SER A 18 -11.22 3.03 19.45
CA SER A 18 -11.55 4.29 20.15
C SER A 18 -10.32 5.14 20.51
N THR A 19 -9.13 4.79 20.05
CA THR A 19 -7.91 5.57 20.34
C THR A 19 -7.94 6.91 19.59
N PRO A 20 -7.80 8.07 20.26
CA PRO A 20 -8.00 9.39 19.62
C PRO A 20 -7.11 9.68 18.42
N ASN A 21 -5.85 9.22 18.46
CA ASN A 21 -4.87 9.44 17.40
C ASN A 21 -4.66 8.20 16.53
N LEU A 22 -5.61 7.29 16.48
CA LEU A 22 -5.64 6.20 15.51
C LEU A 22 -6.55 6.59 14.35
N ARG A 23 -6.05 6.43 13.14
CA ARG A 23 -6.82 6.57 11.91
C ARG A 23 -6.80 5.26 11.15
N ILE A 24 -7.91 4.94 10.51
CA ILE A 24 -8.06 3.75 9.70
C ILE A 24 -8.38 4.22 8.29
N ALA A 25 -7.65 3.70 7.31
CA ALA A 25 -7.78 4.12 5.93
C ALA A 25 -7.99 2.90 5.02
N ASP A 26 -9.11 2.88 4.32
CA ASP A 26 -9.36 1.92 3.24
C ASP A 26 -8.64 2.42 1.99
N ALA A 27 -7.58 1.74 1.61
CA ALA A 27 -6.81 2.01 0.40
C ALA A 27 -7.07 0.96 -0.69
N SER A 28 -8.30 0.42 -0.72
CA SER A 28 -8.71 -0.54 -1.75
C SER A 28 -8.58 0.06 -3.14
N TRP A 29 -7.93 -0.67 -4.01
CA TRP A 29 -7.81 -0.40 -5.42
C TRP A 29 -7.75 -1.74 -6.17
N TYR A 30 -8.37 -1.82 -7.33
CA TYR A 30 -8.44 -3.05 -8.11
C TYR A 30 -8.05 -2.80 -9.56
N LEU A 31 -7.40 -3.79 -10.17
CA LEU A 31 -7.21 -3.80 -11.62
C LEU A 31 -8.57 -3.84 -12.34
N PRO A 32 -8.71 -3.20 -13.51
CA PRO A 32 -9.96 -3.17 -14.27
C PRO A 32 -10.57 -4.55 -14.54
N GLN A 33 -9.72 -5.57 -14.70
CA GLN A 33 -10.14 -6.96 -14.94
C GLN A 33 -10.88 -7.59 -13.76
N ALA A 34 -10.66 -7.08 -12.55
CA ALA A 34 -11.35 -7.55 -11.35
C ALA A 34 -12.85 -7.19 -11.36
N LYS A 35 -13.25 -6.19 -12.16
CA LYS A 35 -14.63 -5.69 -12.22
C LYS A 35 -15.23 -5.35 -10.86
N ARG A 36 -14.40 -4.86 -9.97
CA ARG A 36 -14.75 -4.41 -8.63
C ARG A 36 -14.71 -2.89 -8.56
N ASP A 37 -15.58 -2.31 -7.74
CA ASP A 37 -15.63 -0.88 -7.46
C ASP A 37 -15.27 -0.64 -5.99
N ALA A 38 -14.03 -0.20 -5.75
CA ALA A 38 -13.51 -0.01 -4.41
C ALA A 38 -14.30 1.03 -3.60
N ARG A 39 -14.75 2.09 -4.25
CA ARG A 39 -15.55 3.14 -3.62
C ARG A 39 -16.92 2.60 -3.21
N ALA A 40 -17.63 1.92 -4.11
CA ALA A 40 -18.93 1.34 -3.81
C ALA A 40 -18.84 0.26 -2.72
N GLU A 41 -17.78 -0.56 -2.72
CA GLU A 41 -17.54 -1.56 -1.69
C GLU A 41 -17.27 -0.92 -0.31
N TYR A 42 -16.46 0.15 -0.27
CA TYR A 42 -16.24 0.93 0.96
C TYR A 42 -17.56 1.54 1.47
N GLU A 43 -18.36 2.14 0.59
CA GLU A 43 -19.65 2.75 0.96
C GLU A 43 -20.64 1.72 1.52
N ALA A 44 -20.63 0.51 0.97
CA ALA A 44 -21.47 -0.58 1.42
C ALA A 44 -21.03 -1.13 2.78
N ALA A 45 -19.71 -1.33 3.01
CA ALA A 45 -19.21 -1.78 4.29
C ALA A 45 -17.70 -1.63 4.43
N HIS A 46 -17.28 -0.87 5.42
CA HIS A 46 -15.87 -0.65 5.80
C HIS A 46 -15.65 -0.86 7.30
N ILE A 47 -14.38 -0.94 7.73
CA ILE A 47 -14.04 -1.01 9.16
C ILE A 47 -14.53 0.26 9.84
N SER A 48 -15.24 0.13 10.98
CA SER A 48 -15.84 1.27 11.68
C SER A 48 -14.82 2.39 11.93
N GLY A 49 -15.17 3.61 11.53
CA GLY A 49 -14.34 4.80 11.62
C GLY A 49 -13.32 4.96 10.50
N ALA A 50 -13.25 4.06 9.53
CA ALA A 50 -12.32 4.19 8.42
C ALA A 50 -12.69 5.34 7.47
N VAL A 51 -11.67 5.92 6.84
CA VAL A 51 -11.81 6.85 5.71
C VAL A 51 -11.39 6.14 4.42
N PHE A 52 -11.94 6.58 3.29
CA PHE A 52 -11.50 6.05 1.99
C PHE A 52 -10.28 6.82 1.48
N PHE A 53 -9.16 6.12 1.37
CA PHE A 53 -7.91 6.63 0.83
C PHE A 53 -7.84 6.28 -0.66
N ASP A 54 -8.39 7.15 -1.48
CA ASP A 54 -8.50 6.97 -2.92
C ASP A 54 -7.12 7.11 -3.59
N VAL A 55 -6.50 5.98 -3.93
CA VAL A 55 -5.16 5.94 -4.51
C VAL A 55 -5.08 6.71 -5.83
N ASP A 56 -6.12 6.64 -6.67
CA ASP A 56 -6.15 7.37 -7.94
C ASP A 56 -6.29 8.89 -7.70
N ALA A 57 -7.16 9.28 -6.78
CA ALA A 57 -7.39 10.69 -6.45
C ALA A 57 -6.18 11.35 -5.77
N LEU A 58 -5.38 10.57 -5.02
CA LEU A 58 -4.17 11.03 -4.35
C LEU A 58 -2.91 10.90 -5.23
N SER A 59 -3.02 10.44 -6.46
CA SER A 59 -1.90 10.39 -7.41
C SER A 59 -1.72 11.71 -8.14
N ASP A 60 -0.53 11.92 -8.71
CA ASP A 60 -0.24 13.06 -9.58
C ASP A 60 -1.19 13.04 -10.81
N ARG A 61 -1.85 14.16 -11.07
CA ARG A 61 -2.78 14.34 -12.17
C ARG A 61 -2.22 15.17 -13.32
N GLU A 62 -0.99 15.66 -13.17
CA GLU A 62 -0.31 16.45 -14.19
C GLU A 62 0.48 15.59 -15.18
N THR A 63 0.44 14.25 -14.98
CA THR A 63 1.11 13.27 -15.84
C THR A 63 0.12 12.20 -16.33
N ASP A 64 0.38 11.69 -17.54
CA ASP A 64 -0.36 10.54 -18.09
C ASP A 64 0.10 9.19 -17.48
N LEU A 65 1.17 9.21 -16.69
CA LEU A 65 1.66 8.02 -16.00
C LEU A 65 0.76 7.72 -14.79
N PRO A 66 0.29 6.48 -14.66
CA PRO A 66 -0.61 6.13 -13.57
C PRO A 66 0.11 6.05 -12.22
N HIS A 67 -0.58 6.46 -11.17
CA HIS A 67 -0.15 6.32 -9.77
C HIS A 67 1.19 6.96 -9.43
N MET A 68 1.61 7.99 -10.17
CA MET A 68 2.79 8.76 -9.79
C MET A 68 2.53 9.48 -8.45
N LEU A 69 3.58 9.70 -7.67
CA LEU A 69 3.47 10.47 -6.44
C LEU A 69 3.07 11.90 -6.74
N PRO A 70 2.10 12.46 -6.00
CA PRO A 70 1.72 13.87 -6.15
C PRO A 70 2.79 14.78 -5.54
N SER A 71 2.67 16.09 -5.75
CA SER A 71 3.49 17.05 -5.00
C SER A 71 3.20 16.96 -3.48
N PRO A 72 4.18 17.32 -2.63
CA PRO A 72 4.00 17.32 -1.18
C PRO A 72 2.79 18.15 -0.71
N GLU A 73 2.56 19.29 -1.37
CA GLU A 73 1.46 20.20 -1.06
C GLU A 73 0.11 19.57 -1.41
N ALA A 74 0.01 18.92 -2.59
CA ALA A 74 -1.19 18.23 -3.02
C ALA A 74 -1.50 17.05 -2.10
N PHE A 75 -0.48 16.25 -1.75
CA PHE A 75 -0.62 15.13 -0.82
C PHE A 75 -1.09 15.60 0.56
N ALA A 76 -0.40 16.59 1.14
CA ALA A 76 -0.77 17.14 2.45
C ALA A 76 -2.19 17.70 2.46
N SER A 77 -2.60 18.39 1.39
CA SER A 77 -3.97 18.89 1.25
C SER A 77 -5.00 17.76 1.22
N ALA A 78 -4.72 16.68 0.48
CA ALA A 78 -5.61 15.53 0.37
C ALA A 78 -5.72 14.75 1.69
N VAL A 79 -4.60 14.51 2.38
CA VAL A 79 -4.55 13.80 3.66
C VAL A 79 -5.29 14.57 4.76
N ARG A 80 -5.16 15.91 4.81
CA ARG A 80 -5.94 16.74 5.74
C ARG A 80 -7.46 16.63 5.53
N LYS A 81 -7.91 16.49 4.28
CA LYS A 81 -9.35 16.27 3.97
C LYS A 81 -9.86 14.92 4.49
N LEU A 82 -8.96 13.97 4.72
CA LEU A 82 -9.27 12.68 5.35
C LEU A 82 -9.23 12.73 6.88
N ASP A 83 -9.04 13.92 7.47
CA ASP A 83 -8.87 14.11 8.92
C ASP A 83 -7.68 13.31 9.49
N ILE A 84 -6.59 13.22 8.72
CA ILE A 84 -5.33 12.63 9.13
C ILE A 84 -4.30 13.75 9.35
N GLY A 85 -3.60 13.72 10.48
CA GLY A 85 -2.60 14.71 10.86
C GLY A 85 -1.27 14.11 11.29
N ASP A 86 -0.28 14.97 11.54
CA ASP A 86 1.10 14.59 11.88
C ASP A 86 1.21 13.69 13.12
N ALA A 87 0.29 13.85 14.08
CA ALA A 87 0.30 13.08 15.34
C ALA A 87 -0.47 11.75 15.26
N ASP A 88 -1.08 11.44 14.11
CA ASP A 88 -1.88 10.23 13.99
C ASP A 88 -1.03 9.01 13.64
N PHE A 89 -1.47 7.85 14.12
CA PHE A 89 -1.03 6.54 13.62
C PHE A 89 -2.08 6.02 12.63
N VAL A 90 -1.67 5.75 11.39
CA VAL A 90 -2.59 5.36 10.32
C VAL A 90 -2.49 3.88 10.03
N VAL A 91 -3.61 3.16 10.09
CA VAL A 91 -3.69 1.75 9.69
C VAL A 91 -4.37 1.64 8.34
N PHE A 92 -3.63 1.23 7.34
CA PHE A 92 -4.15 0.97 6.01
C PHE A 92 -4.64 -0.46 5.88
N TYR A 93 -5.75 -0.65 5.19
CA TYR A 93 -6.24 -1.96 4.79
C TYR A 93 -6.81 -1.91 3.38
N ASP A 94 -7.08 -3.06 2.79
CA ASP A 94 -7.83 -3.17 1.54
C ASP A 94 -8.81 -4.35 1.53
N GLY A 95 -9.69 -4.34 0.55
CA GLY A 95 -10.74 -5.35 0.37
C GLY A 95 -10.26 -6.66 -0.28
N ALA A 96 -8.98 -6.79 -0.60
CA ALA A 96 -8.38 -8.02 -1.14
C ALA A 96 -7.56 -8.79 -0.09
N GLY A 97 -7.16 -8.12 1.02
CA GLY A 97 -6.34 -8.69 2.09
C GLY A 97 -5.07 -7.88 2.31
N ILE A 98 -4.02 -8.12 1.56
CA ILE A 98 -2.83 -7.27 1.43
C ILE A 98 -2.52 -7.17 -0.06
N TYR A 99 -2.98 -6.12 -0.69
CA TYR A 99 -2.76 -5.85 -2.12
C TYR A 99 -2.39 -4.38 -2.35
N SER A 100 -3.37 -3.47 -2.24
CA SER A 100 -3.18 -2.03 -2.46
C SER A 100 -2.89 -1.24 -1.17
N ALA A 101 -3.19 -1.79 0.00
CA ALA A 101 -2.94 -1.13 1.29
C ALA A 101 -1.47 -0.73 1.50
N ALA A 102 -0.53 -1.54 1.01
CA ALA A 102 0.90 -1.24 1.06
C ALA A 102 1.25 0.06 0.31
N ARG A 103 0.49 0.42 -0.75
CA ARG A 103 0.66 1.68 -1.47
C ARG A 103 0.38 2.88 -0.57
N GLY A 104 -0.69 2.83 0.24
CA GLY A 104 -1.02 3.89 1.20
C GLY A 104 0.10 4.06 2.24
N LEU A 105 0.57 2.96 2.81
CA LEU A 105 1.71 2.97 3.74
C LEU A 105 2.96 3.61 3.12
N TRP A 106 3.32 3.19 1.90
CA TRP A 106 4.50 3.71 1.21
C TRP A 106 4.35 5.20 0.90
N MET A 107 3.19 5.67 0.41
CA MET A 107 2.94 7.09 0.15
C MET A 107 3.11 7.94 1.40
N MET A 108 2.57 7.49 2.56
CA MET A 108 2.76 8.20 3.83
C MET A 108 4.25 8.30 4.20
N ARG A 109 4.99 7.20 4.08
CA ARG A 109 6.43 7.16 4.39
C ARG A 109 7.26 8.00 3.43
N ALA A 110 6.97 7.92 2.13
CA ALA A 110 7.62 8.72 1.10
C ALA A 110 7.38 10.23 1.30
N MET A 111 6.29 10.60 2.00
CA MET A 111 5.99 11.97 2.40
C MET A 111 6.41 12.27 3.86
N GLY A 112 7.26 11.44 4.45
CA GLY A 112 7.89 11.67 5.76
C GLY A 112 7.07 11.24 6.97
N HIS A 113 5.86 10.72 6.80
CA HIS A 113 5.02 10.27 7.90
C HIS A 113 5.29 8.80 8.24
N ARG A 114 5.98 8.54 9.35
CA ARG A 114 6.41 7.19 9.76
C ARG A 114 5.38 6.44 10.61
N GLY A 115 4.40 7.13 11.17
CA GLY A 115 3.35 6.57 12.02
C GLY A 115 2.27 5.84 11.22
N ALA A 116 2.64 4.82 10.44
CA ALA A 116 1.69 4.07 9.62
C ALA A 116 2.03 2.58 9.52
N ALA A 117 0.99 1.74 9.37
CA ALA A 117 1.09 0.30 9.21
C ALA A 117 -0.02 -0.24 8.28
N VAL A 118 0.14 -1.48 7.81
CA VAL A 118 -0.88 -2.24 7.10
C VAL A 118 -1.57 -3.21 8.04
N LEU A 119 -2.87 -3.40 7.88
CA LEU A 119 -3.66 -4.41 8.60
C LEU A 119 -3.45 -5.79 7.98
N ASP A 120 -2.90 -6.71 8.74
CA ASP A 120 -2.62 -8.07 8.29
C ASP A 120 -3.92 -8.84 7.98
N GLY A 121 -4.09 -9.26 6.73
CA GLY A 121 -5.28 -9.93 6.21
C GLY A 121 -6.43 -8.98 5.82
N GLY A 122 -6.29 -7.67 6.00
CA GLY A 122 -7.22 -6.63 5.55
C GLY A 122 -8.68 -6.84 5.94
N LEU A 123 -9.60 -6.28 5.14
CA LEU A 123 -11.04 -6.40 5.36
C LEU A 123 -11.55 -7.85 5.30
N PRO A 124 -11.04 -8.75 4.45
CA PRO A 124 -11.49 -10.15 4.44
C PRO A 124 -11.29 -10.85 5.78
N LYS A 125 -10.10 -10.73 6.40
CA LYS A 125 -9.82 -11.30 7.72
C LYS A 125 -10.68 -10.66 8.79
N TRP A 126 -10.80 -9.31 8.79
CA TRP A 126 -11.64 -8.56 9.71
C TRP A 126 -13.10 -9.07 9.74
N ARG A 127 -13.67 -9.29 8.55
CA ARG A 127 -15.03 -9.83 8.40
C ARG A 127 -15.15 -11.29 8.84
N ARG A 128 -14.18 -12.16 8.51
CA ARG A 128 -14.18 -13.56 8.97
C ARG A 128 -14.21 -13.66 10.51
N GLU A 129 -13.55 -12.72 11.18
CA GLU A 129 -13.54 -12.61 12.64
C GLU A 129 -14.77 -11.92 13.21
N ARG A 130 -15.74 -11.55 12.37
CA ARG A 130 -16.99 -10.87 12.75
C ARG A 130 -16.75 -9.58 13.54
N ARG A 131 -15.71 -8.83 13.19
CA ARG A 131 -15.39 -7.55 13.81
C ARG A 131 -16.25 -6.43 13.24
N PRO A 132 -16.40 -5.27 13.95
CA PRO A 132 -17.31 -4.21 13.57
C PRO A 132 -17.02 -3.62 12.19
N VAL A 133 -18.05 -3.51 11.38
CA VAL A 133 -18.09 -2.76 10.13
C VAL A 133 -19.26 -1.81 10.14
N GLU A 134 -19.18 -0.73 9.36
CA GLU A 134 -20.25 0.23 9.16
C GLU A 134 -20.40 0.59 7.68
N SER A 135 -21.53 1.15 7.30
CA SER A 135 -21.77 1.72 5.97
C SER A 135 -21.55 3.24 5.98
N SER A 136 -21.30 3.85 4.82
CA SER A 136 -21.13 5.30 4.74
C SER A 136 -22.37 6.10 5.15
N SER A 137 -23.57 5.50 5.08
CA SER A 137 -24.81 6.11 5.57
C SER A 137 -24.86 6.26 7.10
N GLU A 138 -24.07 5.46 7.82
CA GLU A 138 -23.98 5.47 9.29
C GLU A 138 -22.88 6.39 9.80
N ARG A 139 -21.95 6.79 8.92
CA ARG A 139 -20.78 7.59 9.26
C ARG A 139 -21.16 9.05 9.50
N ARG A 140 -20.75 9.60 10.64
CA ARG A 140 -20.74 11.05 10.86
C ARG A 140 -19.45 11.63 10.30
N PRO A 141 -19.51 12.70 9.48
CA PRO A 141 -18.30 13.34 9.02
C PRO A 141 -17.49 13.84 10.22
N ALA A 142 -16.23 13.43 10.29
CA ALA A 142 -15.31 14.02 11.26
C ALA A 142 -15.02 15.45 10.78
N ILE A 143 -15.37 16.43 11.59
CA ILE A 143 -15.01 17.84 11.37
C ILE A 143 -13.74 18.06 12.19
N GLY A 144 -12.62 17.57 11.70
CA GLY A 144 -11.31 17.79 12.29
C GLY A 144 -10.50 18.75 11.43
N HIS A 145 -9.85 19.74 12.04
CA HIS A 145 -8.83 20.55 11.39
C HIS A 145 -7.45 20.02 11.78
N ARG A 146 -7.12 18.81 11.29
CA ARG A 146 -5.80 18.24 11.57
C ARG A 146 -4.76 18.85 10.64
N HIS A 147 -3.60 19.13 11.18
CA HIS A 147 -2.46 19.58 10.41
C HIS A 147 -1.66 18.38 9.95
N PHE A 148 -1.28 18.35 8.67
CA PHE A 148 -0.38 17.36 8.10
C PHE A 148 0.69 18.08 7.28
N THR A 149 1.94 17.76 7.56
CA THR A 149 3.12 18.29 6.85
C THR A 149 3.75 17.16 6.03
N ALA A 150 3.79 17.34 4.72
CA ALA A 150 4.51 16.41 3.85
C ALA A 150 5.98 16.86 3.74
N THR A 151 6.89 15.98 4.14
CA THR A 151 8.34 16.17 4.00
C THR A 151 8.88 14.98 3.20
N PRO A 152 9.11 15.12 1.87
CA PRO A 152 9.51 14.02 1.02
C PRO A 152 10.79 13.33 1.49
N ASP A 153 10.73 12.00 1.57
CA ASP A 153 11.87 11.13 1.80
C ASP A 153 12.30 10.53 0.43
N THR A 154 13.28 11.18 -0.21
CA THR A 154 13.74 10.81 -1.53
C THR A 154 14.44 9.45 -1.57
N GLU A 155 14.89 8.93 -0.42
CA GLU A 155 15.50 7.61 -0.34
C GLU A 155 14.49 6.47 -0.58
N LEU A 156 13.19 6.75 -0.45
CA LEU A 156 12.11 5.79 -0.70
C LEU A 156 11.55 5.82 -2.12
N VAL A 157 12.14 6.62 -3.01
CA VAL A 157 11.67 6.80 -4.39
C VAL A 157 12.86 6.66 -5.34
N ARG A 158 12.65 5.95 -6.45
CA ARG A 158 13.62 5.88 -7.56
C ARG A 158 12.93 6.33 -8.83
N ASP A 159 13.49 7.34 -9.46
CA ASP A 159 13.03 7.82 -10.75
C ASP A 159 13.63 7.01 -11.91
N PHE A 160 13.27 7.38 -13.13
CA PHE A 160 13.78 6.73 -14.33
C PHE A 160 15.30 6.82 -14.46
N ASN A 161 15.91 7.95 -14.08
CA ASN A 161 17.36 8.15 -14.17
C ASN A 161 18.08 7.32 -13.10
N ASP A 162 17.51 7.20 -11.90
CA ASP A 162 18.02 6.33 -10.85
C ASP A 162 18.02 4.88 -11.30
N MET A 163 16.92 4.43 -11.90
CA MET A 163 16.83 3.08 -12.43
C MET A 163 17.78 2.82 -13.59
N GLN A 164 17.97 3.80 -14.51
CA GLN A 164 18.98 3.68 -15.57
C GLN A 164 20.39 3.57 -15.01
N ARG A 165 20.71 4.33 -13.98
CA ARG A 165 22.01 4.24 -13.30
C ARG A 165 22.18 2.88 -12.65
N ASN A 166 21.17 2.40 -11.96
CA ASN A 166 21.18 1.09 -11.28
C ASN A 166 21.36 -0.09 -12.25
N LEU A 167 20.90 0.01 -13.49
CA LEU A 167 21.19 -1.01 -14.52
C LEU A 167 22.69 -1.21 -14.77
N GLN A 168 23.50 -0.17 -14.55
CA GLN A 168 24.95 -0.21 -14.74
C GLN A 168 25.67 -0.56 -13.44
N THR A 169 25.31 0.08 -12.33
CA THR A 169 25.98 -0.07 -11.02
C THR A 169 25.59 -1.33 -10.29
N ARG A 170 24.31 -1.74 -10.38
CA ARG A 170 23.72 -2.86 -9.63
C ARG A 170 23.85 -2.72 -8.12
N ASP A 171 23.83 -1.48 -7.64
CA ASP A 171 23.92 -1.17 -6.21
C ASP A 171 22.67 -1.66 -5.46
N GLU A 172 21.52 -1.60 -6.13
CA GLU A 172 20.24 -2.02 -5.60
C GLU A 172 19.69 -3.22 -6.39
N GLN A 173 19.12 -4.19 -5.69
CA GLN A 173 18.41 -5.32 -6.29
C GLN A 173 17.03 -4.86 -6.73
N VAL A 174 16.59 -5.22 -7.93
CA VAL A 174 15.23 -4.90 -8.41
C VAL A 174 14.35 -6.12 -8.23
N VAL A 175 13.28 -5.98 -7.46
CA VAL A 175 12.29 -7.03 -7.21
C VAL A 175 10.97 -6.64 -7.87
N ASP A 176 10.51 -7.46 -8.80
CA ASP A 176 9.23 -7.31 -9.49
C ASP A 176 8.17 -8.18 -8.82
N ALA A 177 7.14 -7.54 -8.29
CA ALA A 177 6.08 -8.20 -7.53
C ALA A 177 4.89 -8.70 -8.38
N ARG A 178 4.92 -8.49 -9.70
CA ARG A 178 3.84 -8.92 -10.61
C ARG A 178 3.81 -10.44 -10.78
N SER A 179 2.73 -10.95 -11.40
CA SER A 179 2.63 -12.38 -11.73
C SER A 179 3.82 -12.83 -12.60
N PRO A 180 4.25 -14.10 -12.47
CA PRO A 180 5.34 -14.64 -13.29
C PRO A 180 5.08 -14.52 -14.81
N SER A 181 3.84 -14.65 -15.25
CA SER A 181 3.46 -14.48 -16.67
C SER A 181 3.67 -13.04 -17.16
N ARG A 182 3.28 -12.03 -16.37
CA ARG A 182 3.55 -10.63 -16.70
C ARG A 182 5.04 -10.33 -16.66
N PHE A 183 5.74 -10.84 -15.67
CA PHE A 183 7.20 -10.69 -15.57
C PHE A 183 7.91 -11.22 -16.81
N ARG A 184 7.51 -12.40 -17.31
CA ARG A 184 8.10 -13.00 -18.53
C ARG A 184 7.58 -12.39 -19.83
N GLY A 185 6.59 -11.48 -19.77
CA GLY A 185 5.99 -10.88 -20.97
C GLY A 185 5.10 -11.83 -21.75
N GLU A 186 4.59 -12.89 -21.14
CA GLU A 186 3.71 -13.90 -21.75
C GLU A 186 2.26 -13.46 -21.85
N GLU A 187 1.90 -12.41 -21.14
CA GLU A 187 0.58 -11.79 -21.19
C GLU A 187 0.68 -10.26 -21.37
N PRO A 188 -0.32 -9.62 -21.98
CA PRO A 188 -0.32 -8.17 -22.13
C PRO A 188 -0.45 -7.48 -20.78
N GLU A 189 0.13 -6.28 -20.68
CA GLU A 189 -0.06 -5.45 -19.51
C GLU A 189 -1.52 -4.98 -19.40
N PRO A 190 -2.07 -4.85 -18.18
CA PRO A 190 -3.45 -4.37 -17.97
C PRO A 190 -3.71 -2.97 -18.51
N ARG A 191 -2.65 -2.18 -18.69
CA ARG A 191 -2.70 -0.80 -19.19
C ARG A 191 -2.23 -0.74 -20.63
N ALA A 192 -2.99 -0.05 -21.47
CA ALA A 192 -2.62 0.17 -22.86
C ALA A 192 -1.29 0.96 -22.96
N GLY A 193 -0.49 0.62 -23.96
CA GLY A 193 0.78 1.32 -24.24
C GLY A 193 1.97 0.90 -23.38
N VAL A 194 1.77 0.06 -22.37
CA VAL A 194 2.87 -0.49 -21.57
C VAL A 194 3.42 -1.74 -22.24
N ARG A 195 4.74 -1.80 -22.42
CA ARG A 195 5.40 -2.99 -22.99
C ARG A 195 5.40 -4.13 -21.97
N PRO A 196 5.15 -5.38 -22.42
CA PRO A 196 5.29 -6.56 -21.56
C PRO A 196 6.76 -6.84 -21.21
N GLY A 197 6.98 -7.62 -20.16
CA GLY A 197 8.30 -7.97 -19.68
C GLY A 197 8.69 -7.22 -18.40
N HIS A 198 9.98 -7.19 -18.07
CA HIS A 198 10.49 -6.67 -16.82
C HIS A 198 11.74 -5.81 -17.01
N ILE A 199 12.13 -5.08 -15.96
CA ILE A 199 13.38 -4.30 -15.93
C ILE A 199 14.56 -5.28 -16.01
N PRO A 200 15.55 -5.07 -16.90
CA PRO A 200 16.71 -5.96 -17.02
C PRO A 200 17.41 -6.18 -15.67
N GLY A 201 17.61 -7.44 -15.30
CA GLY A 201 18.23 -7.83 -14.03
C GLY A 201 17.28 -7.85 -12.83
N ALA A 202 16.00 -7.57 -13.03
CA ALA A 202 14.99 -7.75 -11.98
C ALA A 202 14.76 -9.22 -11.65
N VAL A 203 14.45 -9.50 -10.40
CA VAL A 203 14.05 -10.81 -9.88
C VAL A 203 12.55 -10.81 -9.62
N ASN A 204 11.86 -11.87 -10.02
CA ASN A 204 10.43 -11.98 -9.73
C ASN A 204 10.16 -12.61 -8.36
N VAL A 205 9.56 -11.83 -7.47
CA VAL A 205 8.96 -12.33 -6.23
C VAL A 205 7.50 -11.93 -6.24
N TYR A 206 6.65 -12.84 -6.70
CA TYR A 206 5.23 -12.57 -6.86
C TYR A 206 4.58 -12.22 -5.52
N TYR A 207 3.85 -11.10 -5.47
CA TYR A 207 3.24 -10.62 -4.22
C TYR A 207 2.35 -11.66 -3.53
N ALA A 208 1.66 -12.53 -4.29
CA ALA A 208 0.81 -13.56 -3.70
C ALA A 208 1.62 -14.70 -3.05
N ASP A 209 2.88 -14.91 -3.45
CA ASP A 209 3.74 -15.93 -2.85
C ASP A 209 4.18 -15.56 -1.42
N VAL A 210 4.12 -14.26 -1.06
CA VAL A 210 4.42 -13.81 0.31
C VAL A 210 3.23 -13.91 1.26
N LEU A 211 2.06 -14.30 0.76
CA LEU A 211 0.82 -14.43 1.53
C LEU A 211 0.49 -15.89 1.84
N THR A 212 -0.21 -16.09 2.94
CA THR A 212 -0.86 -17.37 3.27
C THR A 212 -2.16 -17.51 2.49
N ALA A 213 -2.76 -18.69 2.52
CA ALA A 213 -4.10 -18.92 1.94
C ALA A 213 -5.19 -18.05 2.58
N GLU A 214 -4.98 -17.60 3.82
CA GLU A 214 -5.87 -16.72 4.56
C GLU A 214 -5.70 -15.24 4.20
N GLY A 215 -4.72 -14.89 3.35
CA GLY A 215 -4.43 -13.52 2.91
C GLY A 215 -3.63 -12.70 3.92
N THR A 216 -2.96 -13.33 4.88
CA THR A 216 -2.01 -12.71 5.80
C THR A 216 -0.58 -12.89 5.31
N LEU A 217 0.37 -12.09 5.79
CA LEU A 217 1.78 -12.33 5.49
C LEU A 217 2.23 -13.68 6.09
N ARG A 218 3.08 -14.39 5.35
CA ARG A 218 3.74 -15.59 5.86
C ARG A 218 4.66 -15.26 7.03
N PRO A 219 4.97 -16.26 7.89
CA PRO A 219 5.98 -16.10 8.95
C PRO A 219 7.32 -15.62 8.39
N ALA A 220 8.04 -14.81 9.16
CA ALA A 220 9.29 -14.20 8.74
C ALA A 220 10.34 -15.20 8.23
N GLU A 221 10.39 -16.40 8.82
CA GLU A 221 11.31 -17.46 8.37
C GLU A 221 10.97 -17.99 6.98
N GLU A 222 9.67 -18.18 6.70
CA GLU A 222 9.22 -18.61 5.38
C GLU A 222 9.49 -17.52 4.32
N LEU A 223 9.29 -16.24 4.69
CA LEU A 223 9.61 -15.12 3.82
C LEU A 223 11.11 -15.05 3.52
N ARG A 224 11.98 -15.17 4.54
CA ARG A 224 13.44 -15.20 4.31
C ARG A 224 13.84 -16.33 3.37
N LYS A 225 13.27 -17.53 3.56
CA LYS A 225 13.52 -18.66 2.67
C LYS A 225 13.05 -18.38 1.23
N LEU A 226 11.83 -17.84 1.06
CA LEU A 226 11.28 -17.48 -0.24
C LEU A 226 12.18 -16.50 -0.99
N PHE A 227 12.64 -15.42 -0.32
CA PHE A 227 13.52 -14.44 -0.93
C PHE A 227 14.89 -15.05 -1.27
N ALA A 228 15.46 -15.88 -0.40
CA ALA A 228 16.73 -16.57 -0.65
C ALA A 228 16.64 -17.55 -1.83
N GLU A 229 15.52 -18.30 -1.98
CA GLU A 229 15.26 -19.20 -3.11
C GLU A 229 15.13 -18.45 -4.46
N ARG A 230 14.95 -17.14 -4.42
CA ARG A 230 14.89 -16.25 -5.57
C ARG A 230 16.16 -15.42 -5.74
N ASP A 231 17.24 -15.78 -5.06
CA ASP A 231 18.54 -15.07 -5.09
C ASP A 231 18.44 -13.59 -4.68
N VAL A 232 17.47 -13.24 -3.81
CA VAL A 232 17.34 -11.90 -3.22
C VAL A 232 18.00 -11.87 -1.85
N ASP A 233 19.01 -11.04 -1.69
CA ASP A 233 19.72 -10.80 -0.44
C ASP A 233 19.03 -9.67 0.36
N LEU A 234 18.40 -10.02 1.48
CA LEU A 234 17.65 -9.06 2.31
C LEU A 234 18.55 -8.08 3.08
N GLU A 235 19.88 -8.29 3.10
CA GLU A 235 20.84 -7.36 3.71
C GLU A 235 21.31 -6.27 2.72
N ARG A 236 20.96 -6.38 1.44
CA ARG A 236 21.27 -5.39 0.41
C ARG A 236 20.06 -4.51 0.09
N PRO A 237 20.27 -3.27 -0.37
CA PRO A 237 19.17 -2.42 -0.83
C PRO A 237 18.31 -3.09 -1.90
N ILE A 238 17.00 -2.89 -1.79
CA ILE A 238 15.99 -3.44 -2.70
C ILE A 238 15.10 -2.32 -3.23
N VAL A 239 14.92 -2.28 -4.55
CA VAL A 239 13.89 -1.47 -5.23
C VAL A 239 12.77 -2.41 -5.70
N THR A 240 11.53 -2.09 -5.38
CA THR A 240 10.36 -2.84 -5.87
C THR A 240 9.74 -2.16 -7.07
N SER A 241 9.31 -2.96 -8.06
CA SER A 241 8.65 -2.48 -9.28
C SER A 241 7.33 -3.20 -9.54
#